data_00665c3a85af4531fa1f9c7816f4022f
#
_entry.id   00665c3a85af4531fa1f9c7816f4022f
#
_cell.length_a   1.000
_cell.length_b   1.000
_cell.length_c   1.000
_cell.angle_alpha   90.00
_cell.angle_beta   90.00
_cell.angle_gamma   90.00
#
_symmetry.space_group_name_H-M   'P 1'
#
loop_
_entity.id
_entity.type
_entity.pdbx_description
1 polymer ?
#
loop_
_entity_poly.entity_id
_entity_poly.type
_entity_poly.pdbx_seq_one_letter_code
_entity_poly.pdbx_strand_id
1 'polypeptide(L)'
;NMLLFRLVVASLWLYQRAGLQWLARRSGVLRLLRLAETEALLPPVPAPWRALVPRGQQLAAEAGRPERGRVALFAGCVMSTVLADIDRATARVCQRAGYAVCLTAGQGCCGALNAHSGDLEGMIWLAKRNIAAFERDGGAPIVVNSAGCGAMLKDYAHLLHATPRAEAGQKFANKVRDISEFL
;
A
#
# COMPACT_ATOMS: atom_id res chain seq x y z
N ASN A 1 -9.31 -9.36 3.01
CA ASN A 1 -9.57 -9.81 1.63
C ASN A 1 -9.49 -8.61 0.69
N MET A 2 -8.44 -8.56 -0.17
CA MET A 2 -8.21 -7.44 -1.11
C MET A 2 -9.33 -7.27 -2.14
N LEU A 3 -10.02 -8.34 -2.51
CA LEU A 3 -11.16 -8.25 -3.43
C LEU A 3 -12.31 -7.48 -2.80
N LEU A 4 -12.68 -7.83 -1.57
CA LEU A 4 -13.73 -7.14 -0.83
C LEU A 4 -13.39 -5.65 -0.65
N PHE A 5 -12.14 -5.33 -0.30
CA PHE A 5 -11.68 -3.95 -0.18
C PHE A 5 -11.83 -3.17 -1.50
N ARG A 6 -11.49 -3.78 -2.64
CA ARG A 6 -11.68 -3.17 -3.96
C ARG A 6 -13.15 -2.94 -4.30
N LEU A 7 -14.04 -3.86 -3.92
CA LEU A 7 -15.49 -3.68 -4.09
C LEU A 7 -16.00 -2.51 -3.27
N VAL A 8 -15.57 -2.38 -2.01
CA VAL A 8 -15.90 -1.22 -1.16
C VAL A 8 -15.43 0.09 -1.79
N VAL A 9 -14.18 0.14 -2.29
CA VAL A 9 -13.64 1.33 -2.97
C VAL A 9 -14.44 1.67 -4.24
N ALA A 10 -14.84 0.66 -5.02
CA ALA A 10 -15.67 0.86 -6.20
C ALA A 10 -17.08 1.38 -5.84
N SER A 11 -17.66 0.87 -4.76
CA SER A 11 -18.97 1.35 -4.24
C SER A 11 -18.87 2.80 -3.75
N LEU A 12 -17.79 3.17 -3.06
CA LEU A 12 -17.54 4.56 -2.65
C LEU A 12 -17.36 5.49 -3.85
N TRP A 13 -16.64 5.04 -4.89
CA TRP A 13 -16.52 5.81 -6.13
C TRP A 13 -17.89 6.05 -6.77
N LEU A 14 -18.72 5.01 -6.86
CA LEU A 14 -20.08 5.13 -7.41
C LEU A 14 -20.93 6.08 -6.56
N TYR A 15 -20.86 5.98 -5.24
CA TYR A 15 -21.53 6.88 -4.30
C TYR A 15 -21.18 8.35 -4.56
N GLN A 16 -19.89 8.64 -4.76
CA GLN A 16 -19.43 10.00 -5.05
C GLN A 16 -19.82 10.46 -6.47
N ARG A 17 -19.77 9.57 -7.46
CA ARG A 17 -19.96 9.92 -8.87
C ARG A 17 -21.43 10.00 -9.31
N ALA A 18 -22.29 9.15 -8.73
CA ALA A 18 -23.72 9.11 -9.05
C ALA A 18 -24.56 10.21 -8.39
N GLY A 19 -23.93 11.17 -7.69
CA GLY A 19 -24.66 12.22 -6.98
C GLY A 19 -25.30 11.78 -5.67
N LEU A 20 -25.15 10.50 -5.27
CA LEU A 20 -25.71 9.99 -4.02
C LEU A 20 -25.09 10.67 -2.79
N GLN A 21 -23.84 11.08 -2.88
CA GLN A 21 -23.16 11.86 -1.85
C GLN A 21 -23.85 13.23 -1.63
N TRP A 22 -24.17 13.93 -2.72
CA TRP A 22 -24.89 15.20 -2.65
C TRP A 22 -26.29 15.02 -2.06
N LEU A 23 -27.02 13.97 -2.49
CA LEU A 23 -28.34 13.65 -1.99
C LEU A 23 -28.31 13.32 -0.49
N ALA A 24 -27.36 12.47 -0.06
CA ALA A 24 -27.19 12.10 1.33
C ALA A 24 -26.87 13.30 2.23
N ARG A 25 -26.02 14.20 1.78
CA ARG A 25 -25.67 15.44 2.49
C ARG A 25 -26.90 16.38 2.60
N ARG A 26 -27.69 16.50 1.51
CA ARG A 26 -28.83 17.41 1.46
C ARG A 26 -30.06 16.88 2.21
N SER A 27 -30.29 15.57 2.23
CA SER A 27 -31.44 14.95 2.90
C SER A 27 -31.39 14.97 4.43
N GLY A 28 -30.21 15.28 5.00
CA GLY A 28 -30.01 15.25 6.46
C GLY A 28 -29.87 13.83 7.05
N VAL A 29 -29.97 12.77 6.23
CA VAL A 29 -29.88 11.38 6.69
C VAL A 29 -28.53 11.09 7.36
N LEU A 30 -27.45 11.68 6.89
CA LEU A 30 -26.11 11.53 7.49
C LEU A 30 -26.06 12.08 8.92
N ARG A 31 -26.76 13.17 9.20
CA ARG A 31 -26.86 13.75 10.56
C ARG A 31 -27.70 12.85 11.47
N LEU A 32 -28.81 12.33 10.96
CA LEU A 32 -29.65 11.40 11.68
C LEU A 32 -28.90 10.13 12.11
N LEU A 33 -28.05 9.61 11.20
CA LEU A 33 -27.23 8.42 11.43
C LEU A 33 -25.89 8.74 12.15
N ARG A 34 -25.61 9.99 12.51
CA ARG A 34 -24.34 10.46 13.09
C ARG A 34 -23.11 10.14 12.23
N LEU A 35 -23.27 10.07 10.92
CA LEU A 35 -22.22 9.76 9.96
C LEU A 35 -21.68 11.00 9.22
N ALA A 36 -22.22 12.19 9.48
CA ALA A 36 -21.89 13.41 8.74
C ALA A 36 -20.40 13.78 8.83
N GLU A 37 -19.80 13.67 10.02
CA GLU A 37 -18.38 13.97 10.24
C GLU A 37 -17.48 12.92 9.57
N THR A 38 -17.81 11.65 9.72
CA THR A 38 -17.06 10.54 9.10
C THR A 38 -17.13 10.63 7.58
N GLU A 39 -18.30 10.94 7.03
CA GLU A 39 -18.49 11.10 5.59
C GLU A 39 -17.72 12.32 5.04
N ALA A 40 -17.61 13.39 5.80
CA ALA A 40 -16.83 14.58 5.40
C ALA A 40 -15.33 14.30 5.29
N LEU A 41 -14.82 13.27 5.97
CA LEU A 41 -13.42 12.84 5.89
C LEU A 41 -13.12 11.94 4.68
N LEU A 42 -14.14 11.51 3.92
CA LEU A 42 -13.91 10.67 2.75
C LEU A 42 -13.14 11.44 1.67
N PRO A 43 -11.94 10.97 1.28
CA PRO A 43 -11.21 11.57 0.18
C PRO A 43 -11.93 11.32 -1.15
N PRO A 44 -11.63 12.12 -2.20
CA PRO A 44 -12.06 11.78 -3.55
C PRO A 44 -11.53 10.42 -3.95
N VAL A 45 -12.42 9.48 -4.25
CA VAL A 45 -12.04 8.12 -4.65
C VAL A 45 -11.79 8.11 -6.15
N PRO A 46 -10.60 7.65 -6.62
CA PRO A 46 -10.31 7.54 -8.05
C PRO A 46 -11.16 6.46 -8.70
N ALA A 47 -11.37 6.58 -10.01
CA ALA A 47 -12.08 5.56 -10.77
C ALA A 47 -11.40 4.19 -10.60
N PRO A 48 -12.17 3.08 -10.43
CA PRO A 48 -11.60 1.76 -10.11
C PRO A 48 -10.51 1.29 -11.09
N TRP A 49 -10.62 1.64 -12.37
CA TRP A 49 -9.60 1.31 -13.39
C TRP A 49 -8.34 2.18 -13.31
N ARG A 50 -8.38 3.34 -12.64
CA ARG A 50 -7.21 4.18 -12.34
C ARG A 50 -6.61 3.88 -10.98
N ALA A 51 -7.37 3.26 -10.10
CA ALA A 51 -6.99 2.96 -8.73
C ALA A 51 -5.99 1.80 -8.59
N LEU A 52 -5.60 1.14 -9.67
CA LEU A 52 -4.73 -0.01 -9.59
C LEU A 52 -3.32 0.37 -10.03
N VAL A 53 -2.38 0.28 -9.11
CA VAL A 53 -0.96 0.17 -9.47
C VAL A 53 -0.78 -1.23 -10.05
N PRO A 54 -0.35 -1.38 -11.32
CA PRO A 54 -0.11 -2.69 -11.92
C PRO A 54 0.91 -3.46 -11.06
N ARG A 55 0.66 -4.73 -10.81
CA ARG A 55 1.57 -5.60 -10.03
C ARG A 55 2.26 -6.58 -10.94
N GLY A 56 3.49 -6.96 -10.59
CA GLY A 56 4.30 -7.86 -11.42
C GLY A 56 4.96 -7.17 -12.61
N GLN A 57 5.00 -5.84 -12.64
CA GLN A 57 5.67 -5.07 -13.67
C GLN A 57 6.96 -4.45 -13.14
N GLN A 58 7.92 -4.29 -14.03
CA GLN A 58 9.12 -3.51 -13.80
C GLN A 58 9.04 -2.25 -14.67
N LEU A 59 9.18 -1.10 -14.02
CA LEU A 59 9.27 0.20 -14.68
C LEU A 59 10.75 0.56 -14.79
N ALA A 60 11.23 0.80 -15.99
CA ALA A 60 12.63 1.21 -16.22
C ALA A 60 12.93 2.56 -15.55
N ALA A 61 14.20 2.80 -15.24
CA ALA A 61 14.69 4.12 -14.89
C ALA A 61 14.41 5.13 -16.02
N GLU A 62 14.36 6.42 -15.70
CA GLU A 62 14.14 7.46 -16.71
C GLU A 62 15.31 7.49 -17.72
N ALA A 63 14.98 7.50 -19.01
CA ALA A 63 15.99 7.54 -20.08
C ALA A 63 16.92 8.77 -19.94
N GLY A 64 18.22 8.55 -20.17
CA GLY A 64 19.23 9.60 -20.03
C GLY A 64 19.73 9.83 -18.60
N ARG A 65 19.27 9.07 -17.63
CA ARG A 65 19.80 9.06 -16.27
C ARG A 65 20.77 7.88 -16.06
N PRO A 66 21.84 8.05 -15.25
CA PRO A 66 22.67 6.93 -14.85
C PRO A 66 21.83 5.92 -14.07
N GLU A 67 21.90 4.67 -14.47
CA GLU A 67 21.21 3.58 -13.77
C GLU A 67 21.90 3.31 -12.42
N ARG A 68 21.14 3.47 -11.32
CA ARG A 68 21.60 3.24 -9.94
C ARG A 68 21.22 1.86 -9.39
N GLY A 69 20.42 1.11 -10.15
CA GLY A 69 19.95 -0.21 -9.74
C GLY A 69 18.42 -0.32 -9.68
N ARG A 70 17.93 -1.23 -8.83
CA ARG A 70 16.49 -1.54 -8.71
C ARG A 70 15.98 -1.29 -7.31
N VAL A 71 14.70 -0.93 -7.20
CA VAL A 71 13.94 -0.84 -5.96
C VAL A 71 12.62 -1.58 -6.11
N ALA A 72 12.12 -2.18 -5.05
CA ALA A 72 10.81 -2.77 -5.00
C ALA A 72 9.85 -1.82 -4.27
N LEU A 73 8.73 -1.45 -4.89
CA LEU A 73 7.73 -0.56 -4.29
C LEU A 73 6.72 -1.37 -3.49
N PHE A 74 6.57 -1.06 -2.21
CA PHE A 74 5.48 -1.56 -1.39
C PHE A 74 4.24 -0.69 -1.58
N ALA A 75 3.29 -1.17 -2.37
CA ALA A 75 2.08 -0.43 -2.70
C ALA A 75 0.92 -0.61 -1.68
N GLY A 76 0.99 -1.64 -0.84
CA GLY A 76 0.02 -1.87 0.23
C GLY A 76 -1.44 -2.05 -0.22
N CYS A 77 -2.39 -1.69 0.64
CA CYS A 77 -3.82 -1.79 0.36
C CYS A 77 -4.45 -0.44 -0.02
N VAL A 78 -4.43 0.54 0.89
CA VAL A 78 -5.03 1.88 0.66
C VAL A 78 -4.26 2.64 -0.41
N MET A 79 -2.92 2.64 -0.32
CA MET A 79 -2.05 3.33 -1.27
C MET A 79 -2.23 2.81 -2.70
N SER A 80 -2.37 1.49 -2.88
CA SER A 80 -2.57 0.90 -4.22
C SER A 80 -4.00 1.04 -4.76
N THR A 81 -4.92 1.68 -4.03
CA THR A 81 -6.33 1.85 -4.41
C THR A 81 -6.77 3.30 -4.31
N VAL A 82 -7.15 3.76 -3.12
CA VAL A 82 -7.66 5.11 -2.89
C VAL A 82 -6.61 6.19 -3.19
N LEU A 83 -5.34 5.92 -2.85
CA LEU A 83 -4.21 6.84 -2.97
C LEU A 83 -3.20 6.41 -4.07
N ALA A 84 -3.66 5.68 -5.08
CA ALA A 84 -2.80 5.13 -6.13
C ALA A 84 -1.98 6.17 -6.91
N ASP A 85 -2.43 7.42 -6.94
CA ASP A 85 -1.67 8.51 -7.56
C ASP A 85 -0.39 8.84 -6.78
N ILE A 86 -0.39 8.65 -5.45
CA ILE A 86 0.81 8.81 -4.62
C ILE A 86 1.82 7.68 -4.93
N ASP A 87 1.37 6.42 -5.03
CA ASP A 87 2.23 5.31 -5.44
C ASP A 87 2.87 5.54 -6.80
N ARG A 88 2.08 6.03 -7.77
CA ARG A 88 2.59 6.40 -9.10
C ARG A 88 3.60 7.53 -9.04
N ALA A 89 3.36 8.54 -8.20
CA ALA A 89 4.30 9.63 -7.99
C ALA A 89 5.61 9.12 -7.39
N THR A 90 5.53 8.25 -6.37
CA THR A 90 6.69 7.59 -5.76
C THR A 90 7.51 6.81 -6.79
N ALA A 91 6.84 6.01 -7.64
CA ALA A 91 7.50 5.27 -8.70
C ALA A 91 8.24 6.23 -9.67
N ARG A 92 7.58 7.31 -10.11
CA ARG A 92 8.22 8.33 -10.97
C ARG A 92 9.43 9.00 -10.32
N VAL A 93 9.35 9.30 -9.02
CA VAL A 93 10.48 9.90 -8.29
C VAL A 93 11.67 8.93 -8.26
N CYS A 94 11.44 7.65 -7.96
CA CYS A 94 12.50 6.63 -8.01
C CYS A 94 13.10 6.49 -9.43
N GLN A 95 12.27 6.50 -10.48
CA GLN A 95 12.72 6.44 -11.87
C GLN A 95 13.60 7.66 -12.24
N ARG A 96 13.20 8.87 -11.82
CA ARG A 96 13.98 10.10 -12.00
C ARG A 96 15.29 10.11 -11.22
N ALA A 97 15.31 9.42 -10.08
CA ALA A 97 16.53 9.22 -9.31
C ALA A 97 17.47 8.14 -9.90
N GLY A 98 17.10 7.51 -11.04
CA GLY A 98 17.91 6.52 -11.75
C GLY A 98 17.64 5.07 -11.32
N TYR A 99 16.54 4.79 -10.63
CA TYR A 99 16.20 3.42 -10.22
C TYR A 99 15.11 2.81 -11.10
N ALA A 100 15.31 1.55 -11.49
CA ALA A 100 14.21 0.74 -12.01
C ALA A 100 13.28 0.33 -10.87
N VAL A 101 11.96 0.49 -11.04
CA VAL A 101 10.97 0.22 -10.00
C VAL A 101 10.25 -1.09 -10.25
N CYS A 102 10.37 -2.03 -9.33
CA CYS A 102 9.66 -3.30 -9.35
C CYS A 102 8.34 -3.19 -8.58
N LEU A 103 7.24 -3.47 -9.26
CA LEU A 103 5.91 -3.52 -8.67
C LEU A 103 5.59 -4.96 -8.26
N THR A 104 6.08 -5.37 -7.10
CA THR A 104 6.09 -6.76 -6.63
C THR A 104 4.72 -7.43 -6.71
N ALA A 105 4.65 -8.56 -7.39
CA ALA A 105 3.44 -9.38 -7.44
C ALA A 105 3.22 -10.13 -6.12
N GLY A 106 1.96 -10.31 -5.72
CA GLY A 106 1.59 -11.09 -4.53
C GLY A 106 1.64 -10.32 -3.20
N GLN A 107 2.19 -9.11 -3.18
CA GLN A 107 2.13 -8.26 -1.98
C GLN A 107 0.68 -7.92 -1.57
N GLY A 108 0.48 -7.60 -0.30
CA GLY A 108 -0.85 -7.29 0.25
C GLY A 108 -0.84 -6.08 1.19
N CYS A 109 -1.75 -6.10 2.18
CA CYS A 109 -1.74 -5.16 3.28
C CYS A 109 -0.48 -5.36 4.15
N CYS A 110 0.04 -4.28 4.76
CA CYS A 110 1.13 -4.38 5.72
C CYS A 110 0.73 -5.08 7.04
N GLY A 111 -0.57 -5.14 7.35
CA GLY A 111 -1.08 -5.74 8.57
C GLY A 111 -1.22 -4.79 9.76
N ALA A 112 -0.90 -3.50 9.61
CA ALA A 112 -1.00 -2.54 10.72
C ALA A 112 -2.41 -2.46 11.32
N LEU A 113 -3.45 -2.48 10.49
CA LEU A 113 -4.84 -2.48 10.97
C LEU A 113 -5.19 -3.75 11.75
N ASN A 114 -4.66 -4.92 11.34
CA ASN A 114 -4.81 -6.16 12.08
C ASN A 114 -4.13 -6.06 13.45
N ALA A 115 -2.89 -5.52 13.50
CA ALA A 115 -2.18 -5.27 14.74
C ALA A 115 -2.98 -4.38 15.69
N HIS A 116 -3.49 -3.26 15.21
CA HIS A 116 -4.27 -2.30 16.01
C HIS A 116 -5.62 -2.85 16.49
N SER A 117 -6.20 -3.82 15.78
CA SER A 117 -7.44 -4.50 16.18
C SER A 117 -7.21 -5.75 17.02
N GLY A 118 -5.95 -6.12 17.31
CA GLY A 118 -5.60 -7.32 18.06
C GLY A 118 -5.65 -8.62 17.27
N ASP A 119 -5.83 -8.55 15.93
CA ASP A 119 -5.80 -9.72 15.04
C ASP A 119 -4.34 -10.12 14.70
N LEU A 120 -3.69 -10.75 15.68
CA LEU A 120 -2.29 -11.16 15.57
C LEU A 120 -2.08 -12.24 14.50
N GLU A 121 -3.02 -13.18 14.37
CA GLU A 121 -2.92 -14.25 13.37
C GLU A 121 -3.00 -13.70 11.95
N GLY A 122 -3.95 -12.82 11.68
CA GLY A 122 -4.07 -12.14 10.39
C GLY A 122 -2.84 -11.30 10.07
N MET A 123 -2.27 -10.62 11.06
CA MET A 123 -1.04 -9.85 10.91
C MET A 123 0.14 -10.76 10.53
N ILE A 124 0.35 -11.86 11.24
CA ILE A 124 1.42 -12.85 10.96
C ILE A 124 1.25 -13.45 9.56
N TRP A 125 0.03 -13.78 9.17
CA TRP A 125 -0.27 -14.30 7.83
C TRP A 125 0.11 -13.29 6.73
N LEU A 126 -0.24 -12.01 6.92
CA LEU A 126 0.11 -10.93 5.99
C LEU A 126 1.63 -10.72 5.92
N ALA A 127 2.32 -10.74 7.06
CA ALA A 127 3.78 -10.63 7.12
C ALA A 127 4.46 -11.76 6.32
N LYS A 128 4.09 -13.01 6.58
CA LYS A 128 4.64 -14.18 5.84
C LYS A 128 4.39 -14.08 4.34
N ARG A 129 3.21 -13.64 3.94
CA ARG A 129 2.84 -13.45 2.54
C ARG A 129 3.66 -12.35 1.86
N ASN A 130 3.82 -11.20 2.52
CA ASN A 130 4.60 -10.10 1.99
C ASN A 130 6.08 -10.49 1.87
N ILE A 131 6.67 -11.10 2.89
CA ILE A 131 8.04 -11.59 2.84
C ILE A 131 8.24 -12.52 1.64
N ALA A 132 7.38 -13.54 1.47
CA ALA A 132 7.45 -14.46 0.34
C ALA A 132 7.27 -13.78 -1.03
N ALA A 133 6.53 -12.69 -1.11
CA ALA A 133 6.39 -11.92 -2.34
C ALA A 133 7.68 -11.20 -2.71
N PHE A 134 8.31 -10.51 -1.74
CA PHE A 134 9.51 -9.71 -1.98
C PHE A 134 10.81 -10.53 -2.01
N GLU A 135 10.83 -11.75 -1.47
CA GLU A 135 11.97 -12.68 -1.65
C GLU A 135 12.24 -12.97 -3.13
N ARG A 136 11.20 -12.96 -3.96
CA ARG A 136 11.29 -13.21 -5.42
C ARG A 136 11.90 -12.06 -6.22
N ASP A 137 11.97 -10.87 -5.65
CA ASP A 137 12.49 -9.68 -6.34
C ASP A 137 14.02 -9.52 -6.23
N GLY A 138 14.74 -10.57 -5.82
CA GLY A 138 16.20 -10.62 -5.89
C GLY A 138 16.92 -9.67 -4.94
N GLY A 139 16.31 -9.30 -3.82
CA GLY A 139 17.00 -8.60 -2.73
C GLY A 139 17.06 -7.08 -2.84
N ALA A 140 16.36 -6.47 -3.78
CA ALA A 140 16.26 -5.01 -3.92
C ALA A 140 15.76 -4.33 -2.61
N PRO A 141 16.17 -3.08 -2.33
CA PRO A 141 15.57 -2.27 -1.29
C PRO A 141 14.05 -2.16 -1.47
N ILE A 142 13.30 -2.16 -0.38
CA ILE A 142 11.85 -2.04 -0.38
C ILE A 142 11.48 -0.62 0.01
N VAL A 143 11.01 0.15 -0.96
CA VAL A 143 10.59 1.53 -0.75
C VAL A 143 9.11 1.56 -0.38
N VAL A 144 8.78 2.31 0.66
CA VAL A 144 7.41 2.56 1.13
C VAL A 144 7.18 4.05 1.30
N ASN A 145 5.98 4.53 0.97
CA ASN A 145 5.60 5.95 1.02
C ASN A 145 4.52 6.24 2.08
N SER A 146 4.28 5.30 2.97
CA SER A 146 3.31 5.41 4.07
C SER A 146 4.01 5.06 5.36
N ALA A 147 4.19 6.02 6.26
CA ALA A 147 4.93 5.86 7.51
C ALA A 147 4.38 4.71 8.39
N GLY A 148 3.06 4.60 8.53
CA GLY A 148 2.44 3.51 9.29
C GLY A 148 2.68 2.13 8.67
N CYS A 149 2.67 2.03 7.34
CA CYS A 149 3.06 0.80 6.65
C CYS A 149 4.56 0.52 6.85
N GLY A 150 5.41 1.55 6.73
CA GLY A 150 6.87 1.43 6.89
C GLY A 150 7.25 0.92 8.28
N ALA A 151 6.66 1.48 9.32
CA ALA A 151 6.85 1.02 10.70
C ALA A 151 6.45 -0.45 10.86
N MET A 152 5.25 -0.82 10.38
CA MET A 152 4.76 -2.21 10.46
C MET A 152 5.65 -3.19 9.71
N LEU A 153 6.15 -2.82 8.52
CA LEU A 153 7.05 -3.67 7.73
C LEU A 153 8.41 -3.87 8.41
N LYS A 154 8.95 -2.84 9.06
CA LYS A 154 10.18 -2.93 9.86
C LYS A 154 9.96 -3.81 11.10
N ASP A 155 8.76 -3.80 11.67
CA ASP A 155 8.40 -4.60 12.86
C ASP A 155 8.19 -6.09 12.55
N TYR A 156 8.19 -6.51 11.29
CA TYR A 156 8.13 -7.94 10.93
C TYR A 156 9.29 -8.75 11.52
N ALA A 157 10.45 -8.14 11.75
CA ALA A 157 11.58 -8.77 12.44
C ALA A 157 11.19 -9.20 13.86
N HIS A 158 10.57 -8.28 14.61
CA HIS A 158 10.09 -8.55 15.97
C HIS A 158 8.92 -9.55 15.97
N LEU A 159 7.95 -9.34 15.10
CA LEU A 159 6.75 -10.17 14.99
C LEU A 159 7.06 -11.65 14.74
N LEU A 160 8.10 -11.93 13.97
CA LEU A 160 8.45 -13.28 13.56
C LEU A 160 9.62 -13.88 14.35
N HIS A 161 10.18 -13.19 15.35
CA HIS A 161 11.41 -13.58 16.05
C HIS A 161 11.36 -15.00 16.68
N ALA A 162 10.19 -15.41 17.17
CA ALA A 162 9.98 -16.73 17.77
C ALA A 162 9.40 -17.76 16.77
N THR A 163 9.51 -17.51 15.47
CA THR A 163 8.99 -18.43 14.45
C THR A 163 10.12 -18.96 13.56
N PRO A 164 9.90 -20.05 12.80
CA PRO A 164 10.87 -20.52 11.80
C PRO A 164 11.20 -19.49 10.69
N ARG A 165 10.48 -18.39 10.64
CA ARG A 165 10.68 -17.30 9.68
C ARG A 165 11.41 -16.09 10.27
N ALA A 166 12.02 -16.21 11.45
CA ALA A 166 12.72 -15.10 12.12
C ALA A 166 13.79 -14.46 11.23
N GLU A 167 14.65 -15.26 10.63
CA GLU A 167 15.71 -14.79 9.74
C GLU A 167 15.15 -14.07 8.49
N ALA A 168 14.10 -14.62 7.89
CA ALA A 168 13.43 -14.01 6.73
C ALA A 168 12.77 -12.67 7.11
N GLY A 169 12.13 -12.60 8.30
CA GLY A 169 11.58 -11.35 8.84
C GLY A 169 12.64 -10.28 9.05
N GLN A 170 13.79 -10.66 9.62
CA GLN A 170 14.91 -9.73 9.82
C GLN A 170 15.51 -9.24 8.50
N LYS A 171 15.75 -10.15 7.54
CA LYS A 171 16.24 -9.79 6.20
C LYS A 171 15.28 -8.86 5.45
N PHE A 172 13.98 -9.10 5.58
CA PHE A 172 12.96 -8.26 4.99
C PHE A 172 12.96 -6.86 5.61
N ALA A 173 12.87 -6.76 6.95
CA ALA A 173 12.84 -5.52 7.68
C ALA A 173 14.07 -4.63 7.38
N ASN A 174 15.25 -5.23 7.27
CA ASN A 174 16.49 -4.54 6.96
C ASN A 174 16.51 -3.90 5.56
N LYS A 175 15.64 -4.33 4.63
CA LYS A 175 15.51 -3.76 3.28
C LYS A 175 14.51 -2.63 3.19
N VAL A 176 13.62 -2.48 4.19
CA VAL A 176 12.55 -1.48 4.17
C VAL A 176 13.13 -0.08 4.40
N ARG A 177 12.79 0.83 3.51
CA ARG A 177 13.14 2.25 3.61
C ARG A 177 11.91 3.10 3.32
N ASP A 178 11.67 4.12 4.13
CA ASP A 178 10.78 5.19 3.73
C ASP A 178 11.35 5.90 2.49
N ILE A 179 10.48 6.45 1.64
CA ILE A 179 10.93 7.14 0.42
C ILE A 179 11.88 8.29 0.74
N SER A 180 11.69 8.97 1.87
CA SER A 180 12.56 10.06 2.32
C SER A 180 13.90 9.57 2.90
N GLU A 181 13.94 8.34 3.41
CA GLU A 181 15.20 7.69 3.84
C GLU A 181 16.00 7.16 2.63
N PHE A 182 15.30 6.82 1.56
CA PHE A 182 15.89 6.16 0.40
C PHE A 182 16.54 7.13 -0.59
N LEU A 183 15.97 8.32 -0.79
CA LEU A 183 16.43 9.36 -1.72
C LEU A 183 17.54 10.23 -1.16
#